data_dd134f5fda36a5427dfbcb8d8e49fc35
#
_entry.id   dd134f5fda36a5427dfbcb8d8e49fc35
#
_cell.length_a   1.000
_cell.length_b   1.000
_cell.length_c   1.000
_cell.angle_alpha   90.00
_cell.angle_beta   90.00
_cell.angle_gamma   90.00
#
_symmetry.space_group_name_H-M   'P 1'
#
loop_
_entity.id
_entity.type
_entity.pdbx_description
1 polymer ?
#
loop_
_entity_poly.entity_id
_entity_poly.type
_entity_poly.pdbx_seq_one_letter_code
_entity_poly.pdbx_strand_id
1 'polypeptide(L)'
;MARTQPLLFSGPFMEQTSPLNPLANSTQGWINGFIGVVIFSGSLPATRLAVMEFEPVFLTLLRATLAGVLALCLLVFFKEKRPTRAQWLPLVIVALGVVIGFPLLTALALQYVTSAHSIVFIGLLPLATALFGVLRGGERPRPVFWLFSILGSALVMGYAAAQGLSAAPAGDLLMLLAVLVCGLGYAEGAKLSRSLGGWQVICWALVVSLPVALPLSLMLAPPTFTGISLPAWLSLGYVALFSMLIGFVFWYRGLAQGGIAAVGQLQLLQPFFGLALAAGLLHEQVSLGMVLVTVAVIGCVAGAKRFAR
;
A
#
# COMPACT_ATOMS: atom_id res chain seq x y z
N MET A 1 2.95 45.51 31.22
CA MET A 1 3.15 45.26 29.80
C MET A 1 2.97 43.76 29.54
N ALA A 2 1.79 43.34 29.15
CA ALA A 2 1.48 41.95 28.86
C ALA A 2 1.83 41.67 27.39
N ARG A 3 2.74 40.72 27.14
CA ARG A 3 3.08 40.21 25.78
C ARG A 3 1.96 39.28 25.34
N THR A 4 1.19 39.71 24.38
CA THR A 4 0.25 38.88 23.61
C THR A 4 1.05 37.93 22.72
N GLN A 5 0.92 36.62 22.96
CA GLN A 5 1.37 35.59 22.03
C GLN A 5 0.36 35.50 20.86
N PRO A 6 0.84 35.35 19.61
CA PRO A 6 -0.05 35.16 18.47
C PRO A 6 -0.62 33.73 18.50
N LEU A 7 -1.93 33.64 18.37
CA LEU A 7 -2.68 32.40 18.11
C LEU A 7 -2.20 31.79 16.79
N LEU A 8 -1.35 30.77 16.85
CA LEU A 8 -1.00 29.93 15.70
C LEU A 8 -2.20 29.02 15.39
N PHE A 9 -2.73 29.14 14.21
CA PHE A 9 -3.73 28.26 13.63
C PHE A 9 -3.24 26.81 13.69
N SER A 10 -3.81 26.03 14.60
CA SER A 10 -3.63 24.58 14.65
C SER A 10 -4.59 23.94 13.63
N GLY A 11 -4.10 23.67 12.43
CA GLY A 11 -4.81 22.86 11.45
C GLY A 11 -4.93 21.40 11.91
N PRO A 12 -5.92 20.63 11.43
CA PRO A 12 -6.21 19.27 11.90
C PRO A 12 -5.11 18.23 11.62
N PHE A 13 -3.98 18.64 11.05
CA PHE A 13 -2.82 17.79 10.72
C PHE A 13 -1.61 17.98 11.65
N MET A 14 -1.63 18.93 12.59
CA MET A 14 -0.55 19.07 13.58
C MET A 14 -0.88 18.25 14.82
N GLU A 15 -0.31 17.05 14.88
CA GLU A 15 -0.40 16.17 16.03
C GLU A 15 0.52 16.71 17.13
N GLN A 16 -0.09 17.18 18.23
CA GLN A 16 0.60 17.47 19.47
C GLN A 16 1.24 16.19 20.01
N THR A 17 2.53 16.20 20.25
CA THR A 17 3.27 15.14 20.96
C THR A 17 2.92 15.18 22.45
N SER A 18 1.70 14.80 22.82
CA SER A 18 1.39 14.43 24.21
C SER A 18 1.81 12.96 24.41
N PRO A 19 2.23 12.58 25.63
CA PRO A 19 2.53 11.17 25.95
C PRO A 19 1.22 10.38 25.89
N LEU A 20 0.94 9.80 24.71
CA LEU A 20 -0.32 9.15 24.39
C LEU A 20 -0.36 7.76 25.02
N ASN A 21 -1.52 7.44 25.59
CA ASN A 21 -1.87 6.13 26.11
C ASN A 21 -1.56 5.03 25.05
N PRO A 22 -0.68 4.03 25.31
CA PRO A 22 -0.28 3.02 24.34
C PRO A 22 -1.43 2.24 23.72
N LEU A 23 -2.56 2.10 24.43
CA LEU A 23 -3.77 1.42 23.96
C LEU A 23 -4.55 2.26 22.95
N ALA A 24 -4.65 3.58 23.18
CA ALA A 24 -5.31 4.49 22.24
C ALA A 24 -4.56 4.56 20.90
N ASN A 25 -3.23 4.59 20.94
CA ASN A 25 -2.40 4.54 19.73
C ASN A 25 -2.59 3.26 18.93
N SER A 26 -2.71 2.11 19.61
CA SER A 26 -2.94 0.84 18.94
C SER A 26 -4.27 0.81 18.18
N THR A 27 -5.37 1.28 18.79
CA THR A 27 -6.69 1.33 18.13
C THR A 27 -6.67 2.27 16.92
N GLN A 28 -6.08 3.46 17.07
CA GLN A 28 -5.94 4.40 15.96
C GLN A 28 -5.09 3.82 14.81
N GLY A 29 -4.04 3.06 15.15
CA GLY A 29 -3.23 2.35 14.16
C GLY A 29 -4.04 1.33 13.34
N TRP A 30 -4.94 0.58 14.00
CA TRP A 30 -5.83 -0.35 13.31
C TRP A 30 -6.85 0.35 12.41
N ILE A 31 -7.43 1.47 12.85
CA ILE A 31 -8.35 2.27 12.04
C ILE A 31 -7.64 2.82 10.81
N ASN A 32 -6.47 3.43 10.98
CA ASN A 32 -5.67 3.94 9.87
C ASN A 32 -5.29 2.83 8.89
N GLY A 33 -4.81 1.68 9.40
CA GLY A 33 -4.49 0.52 8.57
C GLY A 33 -5.69 0.01 7.78
N PHE A 34 -6.87 -0.06 8.40
CA PHE A 34 -8.11 -0.48 7.75
C PHE A 34 -8.50 0.48 6.61
N ILE A 35 -8.47 1.80 6.84
CA ILE A 35 -8.73 2.81 5.81
C ILE A 35 -7.75 2.63 4.63
N GLY A 36 -6.45 2.45 4.93
CA GLY A 36 -5.44 2.19 3.91
C GLY A 36 -5.75 0.95 3.08
N VAL A 37 -6.14 -0.17 3.70
CA VAL A 37 -6.49 -1.42 3.01
C VAL A 37 -7.73 -1.25 2.12
N VAL A 38 -8.77 -0.56 2.60
CA VAL A 38 -9.97 -0.26 1.79
C VAL A 38 -9.58 0.53 0.54
N ILE A 39 -8.74 1.58 0.68
CA ILE A 39 -8.23 2.35 -0.45
C ILE A 39 -7.40 1.46 -1.39
N PHE A 40 -6.54 0.59 -0.87
CA PHE A 40 -5.71 -0.29 -1.71
C PHE A 40 -6.51 -1.38 -2.43
N SER A 41 -7.71 -1.72 -1.96
CA SER A 41 -8.53 -2.79 -2.54
C SER A 41 -8.92 -2.54 -4.00
N GLY A 42 -9.05 -1.29 -4.40
CA GLY A 42 -9.28 -0.89 -5.79
C GLY A 42 -8.02 -0.86 -6.67
N SER A 43 -6.82 -1.01 -6.11
CA SER A 43 -5.56 -0.78 -6.85
C SER A 43 -5.33 -1.79 -7.97
N LEU A 44 -5.54 -3.10 -7.73
CA LEU A 44 -5.35 -4.13 -8.75
C LEU A 44 -6.36 -4.00 -9.90
N PRO A 45 -7.68 -3.91 -9.64
CA PRO A 45 -8.67 -3.68 -10.71
C PRO A 45 -8.38 -2.42 -11.52
N ALA A 46 -8.09 -1.29 -10.86
CA ALA A 46 -7.77 -0.05 -11.54
C ALA A 46 -6.47 -0.17 -12.36
N THR A 47 -5.41 -0.79 -11.81
CA THR A 47 -4.18 -1.02 -12.57
C THR A 47 -4.45 -1.91 -13.78
N ARG A 48 -5.28 -2.96 -13.65
CA ARG A 48 -5.64 -3.85 -14.77
C ARG A 48 -6.33 -3.09 -15.89
N LEU A 49 -7.31 -2.24 -15.58
CA LEU A 49 -7.98 -1.41 -16.56
C LEU A 49 -7.00 -0.43 -17.24
N ALA A 50 -6.13 0.18 -16.47
CA ALA A 50 -5.17 1.13 -17.02
C ALA A 50 -4.12 0.46 -17.94
N VAL A 51 -3.58 -0.73 -17.61
CA VAL A 51 -2.57 -1.41 -18.45
C VAL A 51 -3.14 -2.05 -19.72
N MET A 52 -4.45 -2.06 -19.89
CA MET A 52 -5.06 -2.45 -21.17
C MET A 52 -4.86 -1.40 -22.26
N GLU A 53 -4.62 -0.15 -21.87
CA GLU A 53 -4.52 0.99 -22.80
C GLU A 53 -3.23 1.80 -22.63
N PHE A 54 -2.62 1.77 -21.43
CA PHE A 54 -1.33 2.37 -21.16
C PHE A 54 -0.24 1.28 -21.11
N GLU A 55 0.93 1.59 -21.66
CA GLU A 55 2.09 0.75 -21.49
C GLU A 55 2.49 0.70 -19.99
N PRO A 56 2.77 -0.48 -19.40
CA PRO A 56 2.97 -0.65 -17.95
C PRO A 56 4.08 0.19 -17.33
N VAL A 57 5.21 0.37 -18.04
CA VAL A 57 6.33 1.18 -17.54
C VAL A 57 5.92 2.64 -17.54
N PHE A 58 5.32 3.12 -18.64
CA PHE A 58 4.80 4.48 -18.74
C PHE A 58 3.74 4.76 -17.66
N LEU A 59 2.77 3.85 -17.49
CA LEU A 59 1.74 3.97 -16.46
C LEU A 59 2.37 4.12 -15.06
N THR A 60 3.36 3.28 -14.74
CA THR A 60 4.05 3.31 -13.44
C THR A 60 4.78 4.62 -13.22
N LEU A 61 5.51 5.09 -14.21
CA LEU A 61 6.27 6.34 -14.13
C LEU A 61 5.33 7.55 -14.06
N LEU A 62 4.26 7.56 -14.86
CA LEU A 62 3.29 8.65 -14.87
C LEU A 62 2.54 8.76 -13.54
N ARG A 63 2.06 7.64 -12.96
CA ARG A 63 1.41 7.67 -11.65
C ARG A 63 2.35 8.12 -10.53
N ALA A 64 3.63 7.71 -10.58
CA ALA A 64 4.64 8.14 -9.62
C ALA A 64 4.96 9.64 -9.80
N THR A 65 5.02 10.14 -11.03
CA THR A 65 5.22 11.54 -11.35
C THR A 65 4.07 12.41 -10.85
N LEU A 66 2.82 12.05 -11.16
CA LEU A 66 1.64 12.78 -10.71
C LEU A 66 1.55 12.84 -9.18
N ALA A 67 1.70 11.68 -8.51
CA ALA A 67 1.73 11.63 -7.06
C ALA A 67 2.93 12.40 -6.47
N GLY A 68 4.09 12.32 -7.11
CA GLY A 68 5.32 12.99 -6.68
C GLY A 68 5.24 14.51 -6.77
N VAL A 69 4.64 15.05 -7.83
CA VAL A 69 4.39 16.50 -7.97
C VAL A 69 3.44 16.97 -6.87
N LEU A 70 2.33 16.25 -6.64
CA LEU A 70 1.40 16.57 -5.56
C LEU A 70 2.07 16.48 -4.18
N ALA A 71 2.89 15.46 -3.96
CA ALA A 71 3.65 15.30 -2.73
C ALA A 71 4.63 16.45 -2.51
N LEU A 72 5.34 16.90 -3.56
CA LEU A 72 6.22 18.06 -3.50
C LEU A 72 5.45 19.33 -3.13
N CYS A 73 4.29 19.57 -3.77
CA CYS A 73 3.42 20.70 -3.44
C CYS A 73 2.99 20.67 -1.97
N LEU A 74 2.60 19.49 -1.44
CA LEU A 74 2.23 19.34 -0.04
C LEU A 74 3.41 19.63 0.91
N LEU A 75 4.60 19.07 0.65
CA LEU A 75 5.77 19.29 1.48
C LEU A 75 6.19 20.77 1.50
N VAL A 76 6.10 21.46 0.36
CA VAL A 76 6.39 22.91 0.26
C VAL A 76 5.32 23.73 0.96
N PHE A 77 4.05 23.43 0.75
CA PHE A 77 2.92 24.15 1.36
C PHE A 77 2.96 24.07 2.89
N PHE A 78 3.21 22.87 3.45
CA PHE A 78 3.32 22.68 4.89
C PHE A 78 4.71 23.01 5.45
N LYS A 79 5.64 23.46 4.62
CA LYS A 79 7.03 23.83 5.00
C LYS A 79 7.75 22.72 5.75
N GLU A 80 7.58 21.48 5.28
CA GLU A 80 8.17 20.30 5.94
C GLU A 80 9.70 20.30 5.90
N LYS A 81 10.30 19.86 6.99
CA LYS A 81 11.75 19.77 7.11
C LYS A 81 12.30 18.68 6.18
N ARG A 82 13.46 18.96 5.60
CA ARG A 82 14.17 17.97 4.77
C ARG A 82 14.61 16.79 5.63
N PRO A 83 14.58 15.56 5.07
CA PRO A 83 15.10 14.37 5.74
C PRO A 83 16.57 14.53 6.15
N THR A 84 16.93 13.97 7.28
CA THR A 84 18.33 13.89 7.73
C THR A 84 19.11 12.90 6.87
N ARG A 85 20.45 12.97 6.88
CA ARG A 85 21.31 12.07 6.10
C ARG A 85 21.01 10.59 6.38
N ALA A 86 20.71 10.23 7.61
CA ALA A 86 20.39 8.86 8.01
C ALA A 86 19.03 8.35 7.46
N GLN A 87 18.12 9.25 7.09
CA GLN A 87 16.79 8.90 6.59
C GLN A 87 16.73 8.72 5.07
N TRP A 88 17.77 9.16 4.32
CA TRP A 88 17.77 9.08 2.85
C TRP A 88 17.79 7.63 2.35
N LEU A 89 18.67 6.78 2.88
CA LEU A 89 18.73 5.38 2.45
C LEU A 89 17.40 4.62 2.72
N PRO A 90 16.78 4.71 3.92
CA PRO A 90 15.43 4.18 4.12
C PRO A 90 14.39 4.75 3.14
N LEU A 91 14.42 6.05 2.83
CA LEU A 91 13.50 6.66 1.85
C LEU A 91 13.70 6.10 0.43
N VAL A 92 14.95 5.87 0.02
CA VAL A 92 15.24 5.23 -1.27
C VAL A 92 14.70 3.80 -1.29
N ILE A 93 14.84 3.03 -0.20
CA ILE A 93 14.27 1.68 -0.09
C ILE A 93 12.75 1.73 -0.20
N VAL A 94 12.10 2.69 0.46
CA VAL A 94 10.65 2.91 0.34
C VAL A 94 10.27 3.28 -1.10
N ALA A 95 11.00 4.20 -1.74
CA ALA A 95 10.75 4.61 -3.11
C ALA A 95 10.87 3.43 -4.10
N LEU A 96 11.96 2.65 -3.98
CA LEU A 96 12.18 1.46 -4.81
C LEU A 96 11.19 0.33 -4.49
N GLY A 97 10.77 0.17 -3.24
CA GLY A 97 9.82 -0.87 -2.83
C GLY A 97 8.39 -0.59 -3.28
N VAL A 98 7.84 0.55 -2.89
CA VAL A 98 6.40 0.82 -3.01
C VAL A 98 6.02 1.86 -4.07
N VAL A 99 6.93 2.76 -4.45
CA VAL A 99 6.63 3.77 -5.48
C VAL A 99 6.89 3.23 -6.89
N ILE A 100 8.02 2.56 -7.09
CA ILE A 100 8.43 2.03 -8.40
C ILE A 100 8.29 0.51 -8.47
N GLY A 101 8.94 -0.24 -7.56
CA GLY A 101 9.10 -1.68 -7.67
C GLY A 101 7.78 -2.45 -7.68
N PHE A 102 7.00 -2.35 -6.61
CA PHE A 102 5.72 -3.05 -6.52
C PHE A 102 4.77 -2.66 -7.68
N PRO A 103 4.53 -1.36 -7.98
CA PRO A 103 3.65 -0.99 -9.07
C PRO A 103 4.13 -1.46 -10.46
N LEU A 104 5.43 -1.36 -10.74
CA LEU A 104 6.00 -1.79 -12.01
C LEU A 104 5.90 -3.31 -12.18
N LEU A 105 6.37 -4.07 -11.19
CA LEU A 105 6.33 -5.52 -11.23
C LEU A 105 4.90 -6.05 -11.33
N THR A 106 3.94 -5.43 -10.62
CA THR A 106 2.53 -5.77 -10.70
C THR A 106 1.93 -5.41 -12.06
N ALA A 107 2.24 -4.23 -12.60
CA ALA A 107 1.75 -3.80 -13.92
C ALA A 107 2.27 -4.71 -15.03
N LEU A 108 3.54 -5.10 -14.98
CA LEU A 108 4.13 -6.08 -15.90
C LEU A 108 3.53 -7.48 -15.73
N ALA A 109 3.34 -7.94 -14.49
CA ALA A 109 2.72 -9.24 -14.22
C ALA A 109 1.30 -9.32 -14.79
N LEU A 110 0.50 -8.25 -14.66
CA LEU A 110 -0.87 -8.18 -15.15
C LEU A 110 -1.00 -8.22 -16.68
N GLN A 111 0.08 -8.18 -17.43
CA GLN A 111 0.09 -8.52 -18.85
C GLN A 111 -0.01 -10.04 -19.08
N TYR A 112 0.52 -10.85 -18.16
CA TYR A 112 0.58 -12.31 -18.26
C TYR A 112 -0.51 -13.01 -17.47
N VAL A 113 -0.99 -12.38 -16.36
CA VAL A 113 -1.97 -12.97 -15.43
C VAL A 113 -3.15 -12.06 -15.22
N THR A 114 -4.28 -12.64 -14.79
CA THR A 114 -5.49 -11.89 -14.42
C THR A 114 -5.33 -11.24 -13.04
N SER A 115 -6.19 -10.27 -12.72
CA SER A 115 -6.25 -9.69 -11.37
C SER A 115 -6.58 -10.76 -10.31
N ALA A 116 -7.47 -11.71 -10.63
CA ALA A 116 -7.82 -12.82 -9.74
C ALA A 116 -6.62 -13.72 -9.45
N HIS A 117 -5.81 -14.07 -10.47
CA HIS A 117 -4.58 -14.83 -10.29
C HIS A 117 -3.55 -14.06 -9.42
N SER A 118 -3.41 -12.76 -9.62
CA SER A 118 -2.49 -11.91 -8.83
C SER A 118 -2.85 -11.90 -7.34
N ILE A 119 -4.12 -12.09 -6.97
CA ILE A 119 -4.59 -12.15 -5.57
C ILE A 119 -3.92 -13.29 -4.80
N VAL A 120 -3.58 -14.41 -5.46
CA VAL A 120 -2.84 -15.53 -4.83
C VAL A 120 -1.54 -15.02 -4.21
N PHE A 121 -0.79 -14.23 -4.96
CA PHE A 121 0.48 -13.66 -4.49
C PHE A 121 0.29 -12.53 -3.47
N ILE A 122 -0.72 -11.69 -3.65
CA ILE A 122 -1.06 -10.64 -2.67
C ILE A 122 -1.40 -11.27 -1.31
N GLY A 123 -1.94 -12.48 -1.26
CA GLY A 123 -2.13 -13.24 -0.02
C GLY A 123 -0.84 -13.52 0.76
N LEU A 124 0.34 -13.45 0.14
CA LEU A 124 1.64 -13.58 0.81
C LEU A 124 2.15 -12.25 1.38
N LEU A 125 1.58 -11.10 0.97
CA LEU A 125 2.09 -9.78 1.35
C LEU A 125 2.06 -9.54 2.88
N PRO A 126 1.05 -9.98 3.65
CA PRO A 126 1.07 -9.89 5.11
C PRO A 126 2.22 -10.67 5.75
N LEU A 127 2.55 -11.86 5.22
CA LEU A 127 3.69 -12.65 5.68
C LEU A 127 5.02 -11.95 5.39
N ALA A 128 5.20 -11.43 4.18
CA ALA A 128 6.38 -10.66 3.79
C ALA A 128 6.52 -9.40 4.66
N THR A 129 5.43 -8.67 4.89
CA THR A 129 5.40 -7.48 5.76
C THR A 129 5.78 -7.82 7.20
N ALA A 130 5.25 -8.92 7.75
CA ALA A 130 5.58 -9.38 9.11
C ALA A 130 7.05 -9.82 9.21
N LEU A 131 7.55 -10.56 8.21
CA LEU A 131 8.95 -10.98 8.16
C LEU A 131 9.90 -9.78 8.17
N PHE A 132 9.67 -8.79 7.31
CA PHE A 132 10.47 -7.56 7.30
C PHE A 132 10.20 -6.68 8.54
N GLY A 133 9.02 -6.75 9.15
CA GLY A 133 8.74 -6.14 10.46
C GLY A 133 9.66 -6.68 11.55
N VAL A 134 9.94 -7.98 11.54
CA VAL A 134 10.94 -8.60 12.44
C VAL A 134 12.36 -8.18 12.07
N LEU A 135 12.74 -8.35 10.80
CA LEU A 135 14.11 -8.13 10.35
C LEU A 135 14.55 -6.66 10.40
N ARG A 136 13.66 -5.73 10.06
CA ARG A 136 13.96 -4.29 9.92
C ARG A 136 13.29 -3.43 10.98
N GLY A 137 12.11 -3.82 11.44
CA GLY A 137 11.32 -3.10 12.43
C GLY A 137 11.65 -3.47 13.89
N GLY A 138 12.38 -4.57 14.09
CA GLY A 138 12.74 -5.10 15.42
C GLY A 138 11.54 -5.68 16.18
N GLU A 139 10.47 -6.04 15.49
CA GLU A 139 9.30 -6.65 16.12
C GLU A 139 9.55 -8.12 16.49
N ARG A 140 8.88 -8.60 17.53
CA ARG A 140 9.03 -9.98 18.03
C ARG A 140 7.66 -10.61 18.28
N PRO A 141 6.90 -10.94 17.20
CA PRO A 141 5.61 -11.61 17.35
C PRO A 141 5.76 -12.98 18.01
N ARG A 142 4.77 -13.37 18.81
CA ARG A 142 4.73 -14.70 19.42
C ARG A 142 4.60 -15.78 18.33
N PRO A 143 5.06 -17.04 18.57
CA PRO A 143 4.94 -18.13 17.60
C PRO A 143 3.51 -18.35 17.08
N VAL A 144 2.51 -18.18 17.94
CA VAL A 144 1.08 -18.29 17.59
C VAL A 144 0.63 -17.25 16.56
N PHE A 145 1.26 -16.06 16.53
CA PHE A 145 1.03 -15.07 15.48
C PHE A 145 1.27 -15.65 14.09
N TRP A 146 2.40 -16.36 13.93
CA TRP A 146 2.79 -16.94 12.63
C TRP A 146 1.80 -18.00 12.16
N LEU A 147 1.24 -18.80 13.10
CA LEU A 147 0.19 -19.76 12.77
C LEU A 147 -1.02 -19.07 12.13
N PHE A 148 -1.55 -18.01 12.74
CA PHE A 148 -2.68 -17.26 12.19
C PHE A 148 -2.33 -16.53 10.88
N SER A 149 -1.12 -15.98 10.78
CA SER A 149 -0.65 -15.30 9.58
C SER A 149 -0.52 -16.25 8.39
N ILE A 150 0.07 -17.44 8.59
CA ILE A 150 0.20 -18.49 7.58
C ILE A 150 -1.16 -19.03 7.18
N LEU A 151 -2.02 -19.34 8.17
CA LEU A 151 -3.37 -19.85 7.90
C LEU A 151 -4.20 -18.83 7.11
N GLY A 152 -4.18 -17.55 7.49
CA GLY A 152 -4.88 -16.50 6.78
C GLY A 152 -4.38 -16.33 5.34
N SER A 153 -3.06 -16.34 5.13
CA SER A 153 -2.48 -16.30 3.78
C SER A 153 -2.87 -17.54 2.96
N ALA A 154 -2.82 -18.74 3.55
CA ALA A 154 -3.21 -19.97 2.87
C ALA A 154 -4.70 -19.99 2.49
N LEU A 155 -5.59 -19.46 3.32
CA LEU A 155 -7.02 -19.31 3.01
C LEU A 155 -7.23 -18.36 1.80
N VAL A 156 -6.58 -17.20 1.78
CA VAL A 156 -6.67 -16.24 0.65
C VAL A 156 -6.13 -16.87 -0.62
N MET A 157 -4.94 -17.48 -0.55
CA MET A 157 -4.31 -18.12 -1.70
C MET A 157 -5.13 -19.29 -2.22
N GLY A 158 -5.63 -20.15 -1.33
CA GLY A 158 -6.46 -21.31 -1.68
C GLY A 158 -7.79 -20.89 -2.32
N TYR A 159 -8.44 -19.85 -1.78
CA TYR A 159 -9.66 -19.31 -2.38
C TYR A 159 -9.39 -18.72 -3.78
N ALA A 160 -8.34 -17.91 -3.93
CA ALA A 160 -8.00 -17.33 -5.22
C ALA A 160 -7.58 -18.41 -6.25
N ALA A 161 -6.84 -19.43 -5.81
CA ALA A 161 -6.46 -20.57 -6.66
C ALA A 161 -7.68 -21.36 -7.15
N ALA A 162 -8.71 -21.52 -6.32
CA ALA A 162 -9.97 -22.19 -6.68
C ALA A 162 -10.79 -21.43 -7.74
N GLN A 163 -10.54 -20.12 -7.94
CA GLN A 163 -11.17 -19.35 -9.00
C GLN A 163 -10.53 -19.56 -10.40
N GLY A 164 -9.48 -20.36 -10.47
CA GLY A 164 -8.77 -20.74 -11.70
C GLY A 164 -7.38 -20.10 -11.78
N LEU A 165 -6.39 -20.97 -11.95
CA LEU A 165 -5.00 -20.56 -12.20
C LEU A 165 -4.63 -20.95 -13.63
N SER A 166 -4.07 -20.02 -14.38
CA SER A 166 -3.37 -20.30 -15.63
C SER A 166 -1.88 -20.35 -15.35
N ALA A 167 -1.16 -21.32 -15.91
CA ALA A 167 0.29 -21.39 -15.78
C ALA A 167 0.93 -20.18 -16.50
N ALA A 168 1.52 -19.26 -15.74
CA ALA A 168 2.21 -18.08 -16.26
C ALA A 168 3.48 -17.80 -15.43
N PRO A 169 4.55 -18.62 -15.56
CA PRO A 169 5.72 -18.54 -14.68
C PRO A 169 6.37 -17.15 -14.62
N ALA A 170 6.37 -16.40 -15.74
CA ALA A 170 6.91 -15.04 -15.77
C ALA A 170 6.06 -14.08 -14.93
N GLY A 171 4.73 -14.14 -15.05
CA GLY A 171 3.81 -13.35 -14.25
C GLY A 171 3.91 -13.70 -12.77
N ASP A 172 4.01 -14.98 -12.45
CA ASP A 172 4.13 -15.50 -11.07
C ASP A 172 5.42 -15.01 -10.41
N LEU A 173 6.55 -15.08 -11.12
CA LEU A 173 7.83 -14.56 -10.61
C LEU A 173 7.77 -13.04 -10.37
N LEU A 174 7.20 -12.30 -11.32
CA LEU A 174 7.01 -10.84 -11.16
C LEU A 174 6.15 -10.50 -9.94
N MET A 175 5.06 -11.24 -9.70
CA MET A 175 4.21 -11.04 -8.53
C MET A 175 4.93 -11.40 -7.22
N LEU A 176 5.71 -12.49 -7.20
CA LEU A 176 6.50 -12.85 -6.01
C LEU A 176 7.52 -11.76 -5.67
N LEU A 177 8.27 -11.27 -6.68
CA LEU A 177 9.21 -10.17 -6.50
C LEU A 177 8.48 -8.89 -6.03
N ALA A 178 7.31 -8.58 -6.60
CA ALA A 178 6.49 -7.46 -6.18
C ALA A 178 6.14 -7.53 -4.68
N VAL A 179 5.70 -8.68 -4.21
CA VAL A 179 5.35 -8.91 -2.81
C VAL A 179 6.57 -8.71 -1.90
N LEU A 180 7.74 -9.23 -2.27
CA LEU A 180 8.96 -9.10 -1.45
C LEU A 180 9.41 -7.64 -1.34
N VAL A 181 9.51 -6.92 -2.47
CA VAL A 181 9.95 -5.51 -2.44
C VAL A 181 8.93 -4.62 -1.75
N CYS A 182 7.63 -4.90 -1.87
CA CYS A 182 6.57 -4.19 -1.19
C CYS A 182 6.62 -4.40 0.33
N GLY A 183 6.76 -5.64 0.79
CA GLY A 183 6.87 -5.97 2.21
C GLY A 183 8.06 -5.28 2.87
N LEU A 184 9.22 -5.23 2.18
CA LEU A 184 10.39 -4.47 2.64
C LEU A 184 10.09 -2.98 2.71
N GLY A 185 9.50 -2.40 1.66
CA GLY A 185 9.11 -0.99 1.61
C GLY A 185 8.10 -0.61 2.69
N TYR A 186 7.17 -1.49 3.03
CA TYR A 186 6.23 -1.30 4.14
C TYR A 186 6.93 -1.27 5.50
N ALA A 187 7.84 -2.20 5.74
CA ALA A 187 8.56 -2.26 7.01
C ALA A 187 9.48 -1.04 7.20
N GLU A 188 10.24 -0.65 6.17
CA GLU A 188 11.11 0.54 6.23
C GLU A 188 10.29 1.82 6.38
N GLY A 189 9.22 1.97 5.59
CA GLY A 189 8.35 3.13 5.66
C GLY A 189 7.65 3.27 7.01
N ALA A 190 7.18 2.17 7.59
CA ALA A 190 6.58 2.15 8.92
C ALA A 190 7.57 2.52 10.02
N LYS A 191 8.80 1.98 9.96
CA LYS A 191 9.88 2.34 10.87
C LYS A 191 10.20 3.83 10.78
N LEU A 192 10.35 4.33 9.56
CA LEU A 192 10.68 5.73 9.30
C LEU A 192 9.54 6.67 9.72
N SER A 193 8.28 6.22 9.61
CA SER A 193 7.09 6.98 10.00
C SER A 193 7.01 7.27 11.50
N ARG A 194 7.71 6.49 12.33
CA ARG A 194 7.82 6.75 13.77
C ARG A 194 8.63 8.03 14.09
N SER A 195 9.48 8.47 13.16
CA SER A 195 10.34 9.65 13.32
C SER A 195 9.96 10.82 12.41
N LEU A 196 9.48 10.56 11.19
CA LEU A 196 9.10 11.57 10.22
C LEU A 196 7.59 11.84 10.17
N GLY A 197 6.76 10.84 10.53
CA GLY A 197 5.33 10.85 10.29
C GLY A 197 4.94 10.13 9.00
N GLY A 198 3.73 9.53 9.00
CA GLY A 198 3.31 8.63 7.92
C GLY A 198 3.14 9.32 6.55
N TRP A 199 2.57 10.53 6.51
CA TRP A 199 2.38 11.25 5.26
C TRP A 199 3.69 11.85 4.73
N GLN A 200 4.59 12.27 5.61
CA GLN A 200 5.90 12.77 5.22
C GLN A 200 6.75 11.70 4.55
N VAL A 201 6.71 10.45 5.08
CA VAL A 201 7.46 9.34 4.51
C VAL A 201 7.05 9.06 3.07
N ILE A 202 5.75 8.94 2.79
CA ILE A 202 5.33 8.67 1.41
C ILE A 202 5.58 9.87 0.51
N CYS A 203 5.34 11.10 0.98
CA CYS A 203 5.63 12.29 0.19
C CYS A 203 7.11 12.41 -0.16
N TRP A 204 8.03 12.21 0.80
CA TRP A 204 9.46 12.21 0.52
C TRP A 204 9.90 11.06 -0.39
N ALA A 205 9.36 9.85 -0.23
CA ALA A 205 9.66 8.72 -1.13
C ALA A 205 9.23 9.02 -2.58
N LEU A 206 8.06 9.63 -2.76
CA LEU A 206 7.57 10.09 -4.05
C LEU A 206 8.47 11.17 -4.66
N VAL A 207 8.87 12.16 -3.86
CA VAL A 207 9.79 13.23 -4.32
C VAL A 207 11.17 12.68 -4.67
N VAL A 208 11.68 11.70 -3.92
CA VAL A 208 12.94 10.99 -4.24
C VAL A 208 12.85 10.25 -5.58
N SER A 209 11.67 9.79 -5.96
CA SER A 209 11.46 9.12 -7.25
C SER A 209 11.37 10.08 -8.43
N LEU A 210 11.00 11.36 -8.22
CA LEU A 210 10.77 12.34 -9.30
C LEU A 210 11.94 12.54 -10.26
N PRO A 211 13.22 12.63 -9.82
CA PRO A 211 14.33 12.80 -10.73
C PRO A 211 14.48 11.70 -11.77
N VAL A 212 13.91 10.52 -11.49
CA VAL A 212 13.89 9.39 -12.43
C VAL A 212 12.53 9.26 -13.10
N ALA A 213 11.45 9.31 -12.32
CA ALA A 213 10.09 9.07 -12.82
C ALA A 213 9.63 10.16 -13.82
N LEU A 214 9.90 11.44 -13.54
CA LEU A 214 9.46 12.52 -14.41
C LEU A 214 10.16 12.52 -15.78
N PRO A 215 11.50 12.52 -15.90
CA PRO A 215 12.14 12.45 -17.20
C PRO A 215 11.75 11.22 -18.01
N LEU A 216 11.75 10.04 -17.36
CA LEU A 216 11.40 8.80 -18.05
C LEU A 216 9.92 8.78 -18.48
N SER A 217 8.99 9.33 -17.69
CA SER A 217 7.59 9.41 -18.10
C SER A 217 7.39 10.33 -19.32
N LEU A 218 8.19 11.41 -19.43
CA LEU A 218 8.16 12.28 -20.61
C LEU A 218 8.78 11.62 -21.84
N MET A 219 9.87 10.85 -21.66
CA MET A 219 10.55 10.14 -22.76
C MET A 219 9.74 8.98 -23.31
N LEU A 220 8.99 8.28 -22.44
CA LEU A 220 8.17 7.12 -22.79
C LEU A 220 6.70 7.50 -23.07
N ALA A 221 6.39 8.81 -23.05
CA ALA A 221 5.04 9.25 -23.39
C ALA A 221 4.67 8.82 -24.81
N PRO A 222 3.48 8.24 -25.02
CA PRO A 222 3.02 7.88 -26.34
C PRO A 222 2.90 9.13 -27.21
N PRO A 223 3.11 9.02 -28.54
CA PRO A 223 3.04 10.17 -29.44
C PRO A 223 1.64 10.82 -29.48
N THR A 224 0.61 10.04 -29.13
CA THR A 224 -0.77 10.54 -29.00
C THR A 224 -1.48 9.84 -27.85
N PHE A 225 -2.41 10.54 -27.23
CA PHE A 225 -3.33 9.99 -26.22
C PHE A 225 -4.75 9.77 -26.79
N THR A 226 -4.89 9.87 -28.11
CA THR A 226 -6.16 9.62 -28.80
C THR A 226 -6.54 8.14 -28.69
N GLY A 227 -7.80 7.88 -28.34
CA GLY A 227 -8.30 6.51 -28.18
C GLY A 227 -8.21 5.94 -26.78
N ILE A 228 -7.52 6.62 -25.85
CA ILE A 228 -7.52 6.20 -24.44
C ILE A 228 -8.87 6.53 -23.81
N SER A 229 -9.53 5.51 -23.28
CA SER A 229 -10.87 5.63 -22.71
C SER A 229 -10.90 6.40 -21.39
N LEU A 230 -12.06 6.99 -21.07
CA LEU A 230 -12.26 7.64 -19.76
C LEU A 230 -12.02 6.68 -18.56
N PRO A 231 -12.47 5.41 -18.59
CA PRO A 231 -12.15 4.45 -17.54
C PRO A 231 -10.64 4.27 -17.30
N ALA A 232 -9.82 4.24 -18.34
CA ALA A 232 -8.35 4.13 -18.19
C ALA A 232 -7.75 5.38 -17.53
N TRP A 233 -8.20 6.59 -17.91
CA TRP A 233 -7.79 7.83 -17.25
C TRP A 233 -8.24 7.92 -15.79
N LEU A 234 -9.48 7.54 -15.47
CA LEU A 234 -9.96 7.49 -14.10
C LEU A 234 -9.18 6.47 -13.27
N SER A 235 -8.83 5.33 -13.86
CA SER A 235 -7.99 4.31 -13.24
C SER A 235 -6.58 4.83 -12.94
N LEU A 236 -5.95 5.52 -13.88
CA LEU A 236 -4.67 6.21 -13.66
C LEU A 236 -4.78 7.23 -12.51
N GLY A 237 -5.82 8.07 -12.52
CA GLY A 237 -6.09 9.04 -11.46
C GLY A 237 -6.24 8.38 -10.09
N TYR A 238 -6.99 7.28 -10.03
CA TYR A 238 -7.16 6.50 -8.80
C TYR A 238 -5.84 5.92 -8.29
N VAL A 239 -5.07 5.25 -9.15
CA VAL A 239 -3.82 4.63 -8.71
C VAL A 239 -2.73 5.65 -8.37
N ALA A 240 -2.73 6.83 -9.01
CA ALA A 240 -1.82 7.91 -8.67
C ALA A 240 -2.19 8.60 -7.35
N LEU A 241 -3.45 9.01 -7.18
CA LEU A 241 -3.86 9.83 -6.05
C LEU A 241 -4.22 8.98 -4.82
N PHE A 242 -5.15 8.03 -4.98
CA PHE A 242 -5.65 7.26 -3.85
C PHE A 242 -4.70 6.12 -3.46
N SER A 243 -4.25 5.31 -4.42
CA SER A 243 -3.41 4.16 -4.11
C SER A 243 -1.97 4.58 -3.74
N MET A 244 -1.37 5.55 -4.44
CA MET A 244 0.05 5.88 -4.25
C MET A 244 0.31 7.00 -3.23
N LEU A 245 -0.66 7.88 -2.96
CA LEU A 245 -0.48 8.96 -2.00
C LEU A 245 -1.40 8.79 -0.79
N ILE A 246 -2.71 8.96 -0.94
CA ILE A 246 -3.66 9.00 0.18
C ILE A 246 -3.67 7.68 0.97
N GLY A 247 -3.73 6.55 0.28
CA GLY A 247 -3.72 5.22 0.92
C GLY A 247 -2.48 5.01 1.79
N PHE A 248 -1.31 5.44 1.31
CA PHE A 248 -0.07 5.34 2.07
C PHE A 248 0.01 6.27 3.28
N VAL A 249 -0.64 7.44 3.26
CA VAL A 249 -0.74 8.30 4.44
C VAL A 249 -1.37 7.52 5.61
N PHE A 250 -2.51 6.89 5.35
CA PHE A 250 -3.19 6.07 6.35
C PHE A 250 -2.41 4.79 6.68
N TRP A 251 -1.90 4.11 5.67
CA TRP A 251 -1.19 2.83 5.82
C TRP A 251 0.05 2.96 6.69
N TYR A 252 0.96 3.88 6.38
CA TYR A 252 2.18 4.06 7.16
C TYR A 252 1.91 4.56 8.58
N ARG A 253 0.92 5.42 8.75
CA ARG A 253 0.46 5.83 10.08
C ARG A 253 -0.09 4.63 10.85
N GLY A 254 -0.87 3.79 10.19
CA GLY A 254 -1.41 2.55 10.75
C GLY A 254 -0.32 1.60 11.23
N LEU A 255 0.63 1.27 10.37
CA LEU A 255 1.76 0.37 10.68
C LEU A 255 2.65 0.94 11.79
N ALA A 256 2.93 2.25 11.78
CA ALA A 256 3.77 2.89 12.79
C ALA A 256 3.14 2.87 14.19
N GLN A 257 1.82 3.10 14.29
CA GLN A 257 1.07 3.18 15.53
C GLN A 257 0.63 1.81 16.06
N GLY A 258 0.20 0.92 15.18
CA GLY A 258 -0.39 -0.37 15.56
C GLY A 258 0.57 -1.57 15.52
N GLY A 259 1.76 -1.39 14.96
CA GLY A 259 2.76 -2.44 14.74
C GLY A 259 2.74 -2.98 13.30
N ILE A 260 3.92 -3.22 12.76
CA ILE A 260 4.12 -3.62 11.34
C ILE A 260 3.50 -5.00 11.11
N ALA A 261 3.89 -5.98 11.92
CA ALA A 261 3.38 -7.33 11.80
C ALA A 261 1.87 -7.41 12.06
N ALA A 262 1.38 -6.72 13.13
CA ALA A 262 -0.03 -6.78 13.53
C ALA A 262 -0.95 -6.13 12.51
N VAL A 263 -0.74 -4.86 12.19
CA VAL A 263 -1.59 -4.10 11.25
C VAL A 263 -1.42 -4.60 9.83
N GLY A 264 -0.24 -5.13 9.48
CA GLY A 264 0.02 -5.77 8.18
C GLY A 264 -0.95 -6.91 7.86
N GLN A 265 -1.50 -7.61 8.87
CA GLN A 265 -2.49 -8.67 8.66
C GLN A 265 -3.82 -8.17 8.08
N LEU A 266 -4.14 -6.88 8.21
CA LEU A 266 -5.35 -6.31 7.59
C LEU A 266 -5.36 -6.48 6.06
N GLN A 267 -4.20 -6.61 5.43
CA GLN A 267 -4.11 -6.85 3.99
C GLN A 267 -4.75 -8.17 3.53
N LEU A 268 -4.91 -9.15 4.43
CA LEU A 268 -5.67 -10.38 4.13
C LEU A 268 -7.14 -10.08 3.76
N LEU A 269 -7.67 -8.92 4.18
CA LEU A 269 -9.03 -8.49 3.83
C LEU A 269 -9.11 -7.78 2.47
N GLN A 270 -7.98 -7.32 1.93
CA GLN A 270 -7.92 -6.53 0.69
C GLN A 270 -8.59 -7.21 -0.51
N PRO A 271 -8.36 -8.52 -0.79
CA PRO A 271 -9.02 -9.23 -1.87
C PRO A 271 -10.55 -9.22 -1.77
N PHE A 272 -11.07 -9.39 -0.56
CA PHE A 272 -12.52 -9.47 -0.33
C PHE A 272 -13.21 -8.13 -0.50
N PHE A 273 -12.54 -7.03 -0.10
CA PHE A 273 -13.04 -5.68 -0.42
C PHE A 273 -13.00 -5.38 -1.92
N GLY A 274 -11.96 -5.84 -2.62
CA GLY A 274 -11.88 -5.74 -4.08
C GLY A 274 -13.03 -6.48 -4.77
N LEU A 275 -13.33 -7.71 -4.33
CA LEU A 275 -14.44 -8.51 -4.83
C LEU A 275 -15.81 -7.91 -4.46
N ALA A 276 -15.97 -7.37 -3.24
CA ALA A 276 -17.20 -6.68 -2.84
C ALA A 276 -17.44 -5.41 -3.66
N LEU A 277 -16.39 -4.65 -3.99
CA LEU A 277 -16.48 -3.50 -4.90
C LEU A 277 -16.89 -3.95 -6.31
N ALA A 278 -16.30 -5.03 -6.82
CA ALA A 278 -16.68 -5.59 -8.13
C ALA A 278 -18.15 -6.05 -8.14
N ALA A 279 -18.60 -6.75 -7.08
CA ALA A 279 -19.99 -7.17 -6.94
C ALA A 279 -20.96 -5.96 -6.90
N GLY A 280 -20.61 -4.91 -6.15
CA GLY A 280 -21.44 -3.70 -6.03
C GLY A 280 -21.49 -2.86 -7.31
N LEU A 281 -20.39 -2.77 -8.06
CA LEU A 281 -20.29 -1.97 -9.28
C LEU A 281 -20.73 -2.74 -10.54
N LEU A 282 -20.46 -4.05 -10.58
CA LEU A 282 -20.73 -4.91 -11.75
C LEU A 282 -21.92 -5.84 -11.55
N HIS A 283 -22.62 -5.74 -10.40
CA HIS A 283 -23.73 -6.62 -10.01
C HIS A 283 -23.38 -8.12 -10.03
N GLU A 284 -22.12 -8.46 -9.75
CA GLU A 284 -21.67 -9.85 -9.67
C GLU A 284 -22.21 -10.53 -8.41
N GLN A 285 -22.53 -11.83 -8.51
CA GLN A 285 -23.06 -12.58 -7.37
C GLN A 285 -21.93 -12.93 -6.38
N VAL A 286 -22.13 -12.58 -5.10
CA VAL A 286 -21.24 -12.99 -4.02
C VAL A 286 -21.48 -14.45 -3.68
N SER A 287 -20.48 -15.31 -3.87
CA SER A 287 -20.60 -16.74 -3.54
C SER A 287 -20.58 -16.99 -2.03
N LEU A 288 -21.30 -18.03 -1.59
CA LEU A 288 -21.24 -18.47 -0.18
C LEU A 288 -19.82 -18.82 0.24
N GLY A 289 -19.00 -19.42 -0.66
CA GLY A 289 -17.59 -19.69 -0.42
C GLY A 289 -16.81 -18.43 -0.09
N MET A 290 -17.02 -17.32 -0.81
CA MET A 290 -16.42 -16.03 -0.51
C MET A 290 -16.76 -15.54 0.89
N VAL A 291 -18.02 -15.63 1.30
CA VAL A 291 -18.45 -15.20 2.64
C VAL A 291 -17.80 -16.05 3.72
N LEU A 292 -17.79 -17.38 3.58
CA LEU A 292 -17.19 -18.30 4.55
C LEU A 292 -15.67 -18.07 4.70
N VAL A 293 -14.94 -17.94 3.59
CA VAL A 293 -13.50 -17.67 3.63
C VAL A 293 -13.22 -16.30 4.24
N THR A 294 -14.03 -15.28 3.92
CA THR A 294 -13.90 -13.94 4.51
C THR A 294 -14.03 -14.00 6.03
N VAL A 295 -15.05 -14.69 6.55
CA VAL A 295 -15.26 -14.86 8.00
C VAL A 295 -14.06 -15.58 8.65
N ALA A 296 -13.56 -16.65 8.02
CA ALA A 296 -12.38 -17.38 8.50
C ALA A 296 -11.11 -16.49 8.52
N VAL A 297 -10.90 -15.69 7.48
CA VAL A 297 -9.79 -14.73 7.39
C VAL A 297 -9.91 -13.63 8.45
N ILE A 298 -11.10 -13.10 8.71
CA ILE A 298 -11.32 -12.15 9.81
C ILE A 298 -10.92 -12.77 11.15
N GLY A 299 -11.27 -14.05 11.38
CA GLY A 299 -10.82 -14.82 12.55
C GLY A 299 -9.30 -14.91 12.65
N CYS A 300 -8.60 -15.17 11.53
CA CYS A 300 -7.14 -15.20 11.48
C CYS A 300 -6.53 -13.83 11.80
N VAL A 301 -7.06 -12.73 11.24
CA VAL A 301 -6.61 -11.36 11.53
C VAL A 301 -6.79 -11.04 13.02
N ALA A 302 -7.93 -11.39 13.60
CA ALA A 302 -8.20 -11.19 15.03
C ALA A 302 -7.25 -12.01 15.92
N GLY A 303 -7.00 -13.27 15.55
CA GLY A 303 -6.02 -14.14 16.22
C GLY A 303 -4.60 -13.57 16.13
N ALA A 304 -4.14 -13.22 14.94
CA ALA A 304 -2.83 -12.61 14.73
C ALA A 304 -2.68 -11.31 15.55
N LYS A 305 -3.71 -10.45 15.58
CA LYS A 305 -3.73 -9.22 16.40
C LYS A 305 -3.45 -9.52 17.87
N ARG A 306 -4.09 -10.55 18.42
CA ARG A 306 -3.96 -10.93 19.84
C ARG A 306 -2.54 -11.37 20.20
N PHE A 307 -1.81 -12.00 19.26
CA PHE A 307 -0.49 -12.60 19.49
C PHE A 307 0.66 -11.87 18.79
N ALA A 308 0.42 -10.68 18.26
CA ALA A 308 1.42 -9.86 17.57
C ALA A 308 2.43 -9.17 18.52
N ARG A 309 2.19 -9.24 19.84
CA ARG A 309 3.05 -8.68 20.89
C ARG A 309 3.36 -9.74 21.94
#